data_23752018f2c61e97a95b0c91a53d3171
#
_entry.id   23752018f2c61e97a95b0c91a53d3171
#
_cell.length_a   1.000
_cell.length_b   1.000
_cell.length_c   1.000
_cell.angle_alpha   90.00
_cell.angle_beta   90.00
_cell.angle_gamma   90.00
#
_symmetry.space_group_name_H-M   'P 1'
#
loop_
_entity.id
_entity.type
_entity.pdbx_description
1 polymer ?
#
loop_
_entity_poly.entity_id
_entity_poly.type
_entity_poly.pdbx_seq_one_letter_code
_entity_poly.pdbx_strand_id
1 'polypeptide(L)'
;MQDAQQHLKTGVVFLNFSAAVAPANQKVKVIETKAIESLVANFPAQNFTGSFQVFLFFGFFWAKTRRSNKSMLRILFLGDIVGEPGRKAVISRLKAIKEEQSVDFIIVNGENAAAGRGITPKIAIDLMRAGAAVITSGDHIWDQQEIVEFMEMEPRMLRPLNYPEGTVGFGSIVLKTGKGKVGVINAQGRTFMQPPLENPFLAVEAEALRMREEEGAEVIFVDFHAETTSEKIAMGRSIDGLVSAVIGTHTHVQTADEQIFPGGTAFLCDAGMCGPLESVLGREFKPVVERFRTAIPRRFPVAKGRVGIRGVLVDVDEKTGKATGIRRFSEDLELREP
;
A
#
# COMPACT_ATOMS: atom_id res chain seq x y z
N MET A 1 -1.38 -32.85 -39.04
CA MET A 1 -0.59 -34.10 -39.13
C MET A 1 -0.03 -34.37 -40.53
N GLN A 2 -0.30 -33.53 -41.53
CA GLN A 2 0.24 -33.71 -42.91
C GLN A 2 1.55 -32.94 -43.20
N ASP A 3 1.93 -31.94 -42.36
CA ASP A 3 3.19 -31.16 -42.56
C ASP A 3 4.44 -31.82 -41.94
N ALA A 4 4.29 -32.89 -41.15
CA ALA A 4 5.42 -33.54 -40.49
C ALA A 4 6.18 -34.53 -41.38
N GLN A 5 5.63 -34.90 -42.56
CA GLN A 5 6.25 -35.93 -43.44
C GLN A 5 7.22 -35.39 -44.48
N GLN A 6 7.30 -34.09 -44.69
CA GLN A 6 8.12 -33.52 -45.77
C GLN A 6 9.56 -33.12 -45.35
N HIS A 7 9.89 -33.12 -44.06
CA HIS A 7 11.21 -32.70 -43.56
C HIS A 7 12.10 -33.84 -43.00
N LEU A 8 11.71 -35.09 -43.21
CA LEU A 8 12.50 -36.26 -42.77
C LEU A 8 13.78 -36.54 -43.59
N LYS A 9 14.10 -35.73 -44.60
CA LYS A 9 15.30 -35.94 -45.44
C LYS A 9 16.55 -35.17 -45.01
N THR A 10 16.48 -34.29 -43.99
CA THR A 10 17.62 -33.48 -43.58
C THR A 10 18.06 -33.68 -42.12
N GLY A 11 17.52 -34.64 -41.43
CA GLY A 11 18.00 -35.01 -40.06
C GLY A 11 17.85 -33.93 -38.99
N VAL A 12 17.10 -32.86 -39.22
CA VAL A 12 16.85 -31.79 -38.24
C VAL A 12 15.36 -31.66 -38.02
N VAL A 13 14.90 -32.00 -36.80
CA VAL A 13 13.51 -31.83 -36.37
C VAL A 13 13.43 -30.55 -35.52
N PHE A 14 12.79 -29.51 -36.09
CA PHE A 14 12.41 -28.35 -35.29
C PHE A 14 11.03 -28.58 -34.69
N LEU A 15 10.99 -28.68 -33.35
CA LEU A 15 9.74 -28.64 -32.62
C LEU A 15 9.38 -27.16 -32.33
N ASN A 16 8.49 -26.60 -33.16
CA ASN A 16 7.92 -25.28 -32.90
C ASN A 16 6.78 -25.41 -31.87
N PHE A 17 7.00 -24.96 -30.66
CA PHE A 17 5.94 -24.74 -29.69
C PHE A 17 5.37 -23.34 -29.92
N SER A 18 4.25 -23.24 -30.61
CA SER A 18 3.43 -22.03 -30.59
C SER A 18 2.71 -21.96 -29.26
N ALA A 19 3.10 -21.02 -28.40
CA ALA A 19 2.39 -20.70 -27.18
C ALA A 19 1.10 -19.95 -27.53
N ALA A 20 0.00 -20.67 -27.66
CA ALA A 20 -1.33 -20.06 -27.64
C ALA A 20 -1.58 -19.50 -26.25
N VAL A 21 -1.86 -18.22 -26.15
CA VAL A 21 -2.30 -17.55 -24.91
C VAL A 21 -3.65 -18.14 -24.52
N ALA A 22 -3.67 -18.96 -23.48
CA ALA A 22 -4.90 -19.47 -22.87
C ALA A 22 -5.42 -18.44 -21.84
N PRO A 23 -6.75 -18.28 -21.73
CA PRO A 23 -7.34 -17.37 -20.75
C PRO A 23 -7.07 -17.84 -19.31
N ALA A 24 -6.89 -16.87 -18.43
CA ALA A 24 -6.58 -17.06 -17.01
C ALA A 24 -7.67 -17.88 -16.31
N ASN A 25 -7.47 -19.17 -16.14
CA ASN A 25 -8.06 -20.07 -15.12
C ASN A 25 -7.82 -21.56 -15.39
N GLN A 26 -6.66 -21.94 -15.90
CA GLN A 26 -6.25 -23.34 -15.89
C GLN A 26 -4.92 -23.51 -15.18
N LYS A 27 -4.93 -24.38 -14.16
CA LYS A 27 -3.71 -24.82 -13.46
C LYS A 27 -2.75 -25.41 -14.50
N VAL A 28 -1.59 -24.79 -14.66
CA VAL A 28 -0.50 -25.36 -15.43
C VAL A 28 -0.11 -26.68 -14.80
N LYS A 29 -0.44 -27.80 -15.45
CA LYS A 29 0.10 -29.11 -15.08
C LYS A 29 1.57 -29.10 -15.45
N VAL A 30 2.43 -29.20 -14.44
CA VAL A 30 3.84 -29.54 -14.63
C VAL A 30 3.87 -30.91 -15.30
N ILE A 31 4.36 -30.96 -16.53
CA ILE A 31 4.61 -32.23 -17.20
C ILE A 31 5.85 -32.82 -16.53
N GLU A 32 5.67 -33.87 -15.77
CA GLU A 32 6.76 -34.56 -15.10
C GLU A 32 7.73 -35.12 -16.13
N THR A 33 9.00 -35.06 -15.83
CA THR A 33 10.14 -35.56 -16.64
C THR A 33 9.97 -36.98 -17.14
N LYS A 34 9.19 -37.82 -16.42
CA LYS A 34 8.83 -39.20 -16.81
C LYS A 34 8.05 -39.34 -18.13
N ALA A 35 7.32 -38.28 -18.54
CA ALA A 35 6.60 -38.32 -19.83
C ALA A 35 7.53 -38.18 -21.02
N ILE A 36 8.65 -37.51 -20.84
CA ILE A 36 9.68 -37.29 -21.90
C ILE A 36 10.52 -38.56 -22.04
N GLU A 37 10.88 -39.22 -20.95
CA GLU A 37 11.62 -40.50 -20.96
C GLU A 37 10.81 -41.62 -21.64
N SER A 38 9.48 -41.66 -21.45
CA SER A 38 8.61 -42.60 -22.12
C SER A 38 8.47 -42.37 -23.63
N LEU A 39 8.60 -41.13 -24.08
CA LEU A 39 8.57 -40.78 -25.52
C LEU A 39 9.86 -41.18 -26.24
N VAL A 40 10.99 -41.10 -25.56
CA VAL A 40 12.32 -41.47 -26.12
C VAL A 40 12.52 -42.98 -26.15
N ALA A 41 11.94 -43.71 -25.19
CA ALA A 41 12.09 -45.19 -25.11
C ALA A 41 11.30 -45.97 -26.17
N ASN A 42 10.36 -45.36 -26.89
CA ASN A 42 9.51 -46.01 -27.89
C ASN A 42 9.89 -45.73 -29.35
N PHE A 43 11.10 -45.22 -29.63
CA PHE A 43 11.61 -45.14 -30.98
C PHE A 43 12.31 -46.44 -31.36
N PRO A 44 11.86 -47.19 -32.41
CA PRO A 44 12.50 -48.41 -32.82
C PRO A 44 13.88 -48.12 -33.43
N ALA A 45 14.91 -48.60 -32.75
CA ALA A 45 16.28 -48.61 -33.29
C ALA A 45 16.39 -49.62 -34.41
N GLN A 46 16.12 -49.24 -35.63
CA GLN A 46 16.50 -50.04 -36.82
C GLN A 46 17.26 -49.18 -37.81
N ASN A 47 18.55 -49.60 -38.01
CA ASN A 47 19.44 -49.24 -39.07
C ASN A 47 20.03 -47.84 -39.12
N PHE A 48 20.99 -47.55 -38.22
CA PHE A 48 22.01 -46.55 -38.46
C PHE A 48 23.39 -47.15 -38.27
N THR A 49 24.05 -47.51 -39.38
CA THR A 49 25.49 -47.75 -39.43
C THR A 49 26.18 -46.41 -39.62
N GLY A 50 26.64 -45.82 -38.56
CA GLY A 50 27.41 -44.57 -38.56
C GLY A 50 27.58 -44.11 -37.12
N SER A 51 28.84 -43.88 -36.73
CA SER A 51 29.18 -43.38 -35.40
C SER A 51 28.56 -42.01 -35.19
N PHE A 52 27.37 -41.93 -34.60
CA PHE A 52 26.79 -40.70 -34.12
C PHE A 52 27.19 -40.52 -32.64
N GLN A 53 28.17 -39.68 -32.40
CA GLN A 53 28.34 -39.11 -31.07
C GLN A 53 27.16 -38.14 -30.87
N VAL A 54 26.15 -38.59 -30.15
CA VAL A 54 25.11 -37.69 -29.63
C VAL A 54 25.80 -36.84 -28.54
N PHE A 55 26.28 -35.68 -28.94
CA PHE A 55 26.58 -34.61 -28.00
C PHE A 55 25.22 -34.15 -27.44
N LEU A 56 24.79 -34.79 -26.33
CA LEU A 56 23.86 -34.17 -25.44
C LEU A 56 24.55 -32.92 -24.88
N PHE A 57 24.51 -31.83 -25.58
CA PHE A 57 24.65 -30.53 -25.01
C PHE A 57 23.43 -30.37 -24.07
N PHE A 58 23.57 -30.89 -22.84
CA PHE A 58 22.92 -30.29 -21.71
C PHE A 58 23.54 -28.89 -21.56
N GLY A 59 23.29 -28.02 -22.53
CA GLY A 59 23.25 -26.62 -22.28
C GLY A 59 22.16 -26.50 -21.21
N PHE A 60 22.60 -26.46 -19.95
CA PHE A 60 21.87 -25.74 -18.93
C PHE A 60 21.70 -24.33 -19.51
N PHE A 61 20.72 -24.17 -20.40
CA PHE A 61 19.99 -22.94 -20.51
C PHE A 61 19.32 -22.81 -19.14
N TRP A 62 20.14 -22.49 -18.13
CA TRP A 62 19.72 -21.65 -17.09
C TRP A 62 19.31 -20.37 -17.84
N ALA A 63 18.12 -20.40 -18.44
CA ALA A 63 17.39 -19.18 -18.64
C ALA A 63 17.36 -18.60 -17.23
N LYS A 64 18.41 -17.79 -16.89
CA LYS A 64 18.16 -16.62 -16.12
C LYS A 64 16.98 -16.02 -16.87
N THR A 65 15.76 -16.41 -16.51
CA THR A 65 14.69 -15.47 -16.52
C THR A 65 15.35 -14.31 -15.78
N ARG A 66 15.92 -13.38 -16.51
CA ARG A 66 15.96 -12.02 -16.04
C ARG A 66 14.49 -11.80 -15.69
N ARG A 67 14.10 -12.10 -14.44
CA ARG A 67 13.13 -11.28 -13.78
C ARG A 67 13.67 -9.91 -14.13
N SER A 68 13.04 -9.23 -15.06
CA SER A 68 13.27 -7.81 -15.21
C SER A 68 13.22 -7.38 -13.77
N ASN A 69 14.33 -6.90 -13.24
CA ASN A 69 14.37 -6.34 -11.91
C ASN A 69 13.48 -5.12 -12.03
N LYS A 70 12.15 -5.36 -12.05
CA LYS A 70 11.18 -4.30 -11.87
C LYS A 70 11.51 -3.83 -10.48
N SER A 71 12.22 -2.73 -10.42
CA SER A 71 12.50 -2.09 -9.16
C SER A 71 11.15 -1.71 -8.62
N MET A 72 10.70 -2.43 -7.61
CA MET A 72 9.40 -2.23 -6.96
C MET A 72 9.62 -1.43 -5.71
N LEU A 73 8.85 -0.39 -5.54
CA LEU A 73 8.81 0.40 -4.34
C LEU A 73 7.67 -0.09 -3.47
N ARG A 74 7.99 -0.51 -2.24
CA ARG A 74 6.99 -0.94 -1.25
C ARG A 74 6.72 0.16 -0.25
N ILE A 75 5.47 0.60 -0.21
CA ILE A 75 4.97 1.58 0.74
C ILE A 75 4.22 0.85 1.85
N LEU A 76 4.54 1.17 3.10
CA LEU A 76 3.71 0.87 4.26
C LEU A 76 2.97 2.15 4.66
N PHE A 77 1.66 2.07 4.72
CA PHE A 77 0.82 3.08 5.33
C PHE A 77 0.16 2.52 6.58
N LEU A 78 0.33 3.19 7.71
CA LEU A 78 -0.35 2.87 8.96
C LEU A 78 -1.50 3.85 9.18
N GLY A 79 -2.69 3.32 9.47
CA GLY A 79 -3.89 4.11 9.74
C GLY A 79 -3.84 4.85 11.07
N ASP A 80 -4.93 5.49 11.42
CA ASP A 80 -5.06 6.44 12.52
C ASP A 80 -4.42 5.95 13.83
N ILE A 81 -3.34 6.62 14.26
CA ILE A 81 -2.67 6.31 15.53
C ILE A 81 -3.49 6.89 16.67
N VAL A 82 -4.02 6.05 17.56
CA VAL A 82 -4.90 6.46 18.66
C VAL A 82 -4.20 6.42 20.01
N GLY A 83 -3.93 7.60 20.54
CA GLY A 83 -3.43 7.83 21.88
C GLY A 83 -2.07 7.21 22.18
N GLU A 84 -1.75 7.14 23.48
CA GLU A 84 -0.47 6.61 23.95
C GLU A 84 -0.26 5.13 23.60
N PRO A 85 -1.27 4.24 23.76
CA PRO A 85 -1.08 2.84 23.39
C PRO A 85 -0.71 2.66 21.92
N GLY A 86 -1.43 3.32 21.00
CA GLY A 86 -1.19 3.23 19.56
C GLY A 86 0.21 3.74 19.18
N ARG A 87 0.60 4.95 19.66
CA ARG A 87 1.92 5.49 19.34
C ARG A 87 3.08 4.68 19.93
N LYS A 88 2.95 4.15 21.16
CA LYS A 88 3.96 3.25 21.73
C LYS A 88 4.14 1.98 20.92
N ALA A 89 3.04 1.37 20.50
CA ALA A 89 3.07 0.19 19.64
C ALA A 89 3.76 0.48 18.31
N VAL A 90 3.33 1.53 17.60
CA VAL A 90 3.93 1.91 16.32
C VAL A 90 5.42 2.21 16.46
N ILE A 91 5.82 3.09 17.39
CA ILE A 91 7.22 3.46 17.59
C ILE A 91 8.09 2.24 17.90
N SER A 92 7.61 1.32 18.75
CA SER A 92 8.38 0.13 19.13
C SER A 92 8.55 -0.88 17.98
N ARG A 93 7.59 -0.95 17.05
CA ARG A 93 7.57 -1.97 16.00
C ARG A 93 8.04 -1.49 14.63
N LEU A 94 7.97 -0.18 14.36
CA LEU A 94 8.11 0.37 13.00
C LEU A 94 9.40 -0.07 12.29
N LYS A 95 10.53 -0.07 13.02
CA LYS A 95 11.81 -0.52 12.47
C LYS A 95 11.78 -2.00 12.09
N ALA A 96 11.27 -2.86 12.98
CA ALA A 96 11.17 -4.29 12.71
C ALA A 96 10.21 -4.59 11.56
N ILE A 97 9.04 -3.94 11.53
CA ILE A 97 8.08 -4.07 10.42
C ILE A 97 8.72 -3.66 9.10
N LYS A 98 9.50 -2.58 9.08
CA LYS A 98 10.24 -2.15 7.88
C LYS A 98 11.14 -3.25 7.33
N GLU A 99 11.90 -3.91 8.20
CA GLU A 99 12.83 -4.98 7.84
C GLU A 99 12.06 -6.26 7.43
N GLU A 100 11.13 -6.72 8.27
CA GLU A 100 10.32 -7.93 8.06
C GLU A 100 9.50 -7.89 6.77
N GLN A 101 8.93 -6.73 6.45
CA GLN A 101 8.09 -6.53 5.27
C GLN A 101 8.87 -5.96 4.07
N SER A 102 10.18 -5.72 4.21
CA SER A 102 11.03 -5.10 3.16
C SER A 102 10.44 -3.78 2.63
N VAL A 103 10.07 -2.88 3.55
CA VAL A 103 9.43 -1.61 3.24
C VAL A 103 10.47 -0.57 2.82
N ASP A 104 10.21 0.14 1.74
CA ASP A 104 11.07 1.24 1.26
C ASP A 104 10.64 2.59 1.83
N PHE A 105 9.33 2.83 1.96
CA PHE A 105 8.76 4.12 2.33
C PHE A 105 7.61 3.94 3.33
N ILE A 106 7.63 4.70 4.42
CA ILE A 106 6.64 4.59 5.50
C ILE A 106 5.88 5.88 5.66
N ILE A 107 4.56 5.79 5.60
CA ILE A 107 3.62 6.87 5.90
C ILE A 107 2.80 6.44 7.11
N VAL A 108 2.53 7.34 8.04
CA VAL A 108 1.66 7.06 9.19
C VAL A 108 0.63 8.17 9.33
N ASN A 109 -0.61 7.84 9.68
CA ASN A 109 -1.60 8.84 10.04
C ASN A 109 -1.54 9.10 11.55
N GLY A 110 -1.16 10.34 11.92
CA GLY A 110 -0.97 10.78 13.30
C GLY A 110 -2.19 11.45 13.93
N GLU A 111 -3.32 11.42 13.27
CA GLU A 111 -4.58 12.13 13.56
C GLU A 111 -4.97 12.17 15.04
N ASN A 112 -4.88 11.03 15.73
CA ASN A 112 -5.37 10.86 17.08
C ASN A 112 -4.26 10.52 18.09
N ALA A 113 -2.99 10.78 17.76
CA ALA A 113 -1.84 10.32 18.54
C ALA A 113 -1.70 10.99 19.91
N ALA A 114 -2.16 12.26 20.07
CA ALA A 114 -2.11 12.99 21.33
C ALA A 114 -3.39 12.79 22.14
N ALA A 115 -3.35 11.84 23.08
CA ALA A 115 -4.49 11.51 23.98
C ALA A 115 -5.80 11.19 23.20
N GLY A 116 -5.67 10.80 21.93
CA GLY A 116 -6.77 10.42 21.05
C GLY A 116 -7.33 11.55 20.19
N ARG A 117 -6.74 12.75 20.18
CA ARG A 117 -7.11 13.88 19.31
C ARG A 117 -5.91 14.76 19.00
N GLY A 118 -5.61 14.91 17.71
CA GLY A 118 -4.48 15.68 17.23
C GLY A 118 -3.13 15.02 17.51
N ILE A 119 -2.07 15.75 17.20
CA ILE A 119 -0.67 15.34 17.37
C ILE A 119 0.15 16.51 17.91
N THR A 120 1.16 16.23 18.75
CA THR A 120 2.10 17.25 19.22
C THR A 120 3.43 17.20 18.47
N PRO A 121 4.22 18.27 18.43
CA PRO A 121 5.55 18.26 17.83
C PRO A 121 6.43 17.13 18.31
N LYS A 122 6.43 16.90 19.64
CA LYS A 122 7.20 15.81 20.24
C LYS A 122 6.81 14.45 19.69
N ILE A 123 5.50 14.17 19.57
CA ILE A 123 5.01 12.89 19.02
C ILE A 123 5.39 12.75 17.56
N ALA A 124 5.26 13.80 16.76
CA ALA A 124 5.65 13.80 15.35
C ALA A 124 7.14 13.48 15.19
N ILE A 125 8.01 14.15 15.96
CA ILE A 125 9.45 13.88 15.96
C ILE A 125 9.76 12.43 16.37
N ASP A 126 9.11 11.89 17.39
CA ASP A 126 9.33 10.53 17.85
C ASP A 126 8.93 9.49 16.77
N LEU A 127 7.81 9.70 16.06
CA LEU A 127 7.39 8.87 14.93
C LEU A 127 8.37 8.95 13.74
N MET A 128 8.86 10.15 13.40
CA MET A 128 9.87 10.33 12.36
C MET A 128 11.19 9.66 12.72
N ARG A 129 11.62 9.76 13.97
CA ARG A 129 12.82 9.05 14.48
C ARG A 129 12.67 7.53 14.45
N ALA A 130 11.45 7.03 14.64
CA ALA A 130 11.15 5.60 14.53
C ALA A 130 11.17 5.10 13.07
N GLY A 131 11.13 6.00 12.08
CA GLY A 131 11.27 5.67 10.66
C GLY A 131 10.11 6.11 9.75
N ALA A 132 9.12 6.85 10.26
CA ALA A 132 8.11 7.46 9.42
C ALA A 132 8.74 8.51 8.51
N ALA A 133 8.55 8.39 7.19
CA ALA A 133 9.01 9.36 6.21
C ALA A 133 8.08 10.57 6.13
N VAL A 134 6.78 10.34 6.24
CA VAL A 134 5.71 11.36 6.21
C VAL A 134 4.66 11.01 7.26
N ILE A 135 4.12 12.01 7.90
CA ILE A 135 2.97 11.90 8.80
C ILE A 135 1.80 12.66 8.17
N THR A 136 0.69 11.98 7.99
CA THR A 136 -0.59 12.58 7.57
C THR A 136 -1.49 12.81 8.79
N SER A 137 -2.59 13.51 8.59
CA SER A 137 -3.55 13.84 9.62
C SER A 137 -4.99 13.91 9.05
N GLY A 138 -5.90 14.54 9.78
CA GLY A 138 -7.28 14.72 9.38
C GLY A 138 -7.93 15.93 10.06
N ASP A 139 -9.19 15.78 10.49
CA ASP A 139 -10.00 16.85 11.06
C ASP A 139 -9.55 17.31 12.47
N HIS A 140 -8.73 16.50 13.16
CA HIS A 140 -8.20 16.85 14.48
C HIS A 140 -6.81 17.51 14.46
N ILE A 141 -6.27 17.85 13.28
CA ILE A 141 -4.90 18.38 13.19
C ILE A 141 -4.63 19.59 14.07
N TRP A 142 -5.63 20.45 14.29
CA TRP A 142 -5.51 21.66 15.09
C TRP A 142 -5.89 21.49 16.58
N ASP A 143 -6.22 20.27 17.03
CA ASP A 143 -6.64 20.04 18.42
C ASP A 143 -5.50 20.21 19.44
N GLN A 144 -4.24 20.22 18.99
CA GLN A 144 -3.06 20.53 19.78
C GLN A 144 -2.45 21.84 19.26
N GLN A 145 -2.62 22.93 19.99
CA GLN A 145 -2.23 24.25 19.52
C GLN A 145 -0.74 24.37 19.18
N GLU A 146 0.12 23.66 19.89
CA GLU A 146 1.57 23.66 19.66
C GLU A 146 2.01 23.07 18.30
N ILE A 147 1.12 22.38 17.58
CA ILE A 147 1.43 21.82 16.26
C ILE A 147 1.55 22.91 15.19
N VAL A 148 0.89 24.05 15.37
CA VAL A 148 0.80 25.12 14.37
C VAL A 148 2.18 25.62 13.95
N GLU A 149 3.00 26.06 14.93
CA GLU A 149 4.36 26.52 14.67
C GLU A 149 5.28 25.44 14.10
N PHE A 150 5.09 24.18 14.55
CA PHE A 150 5.86 23.05 14.05
C PHE A 150 5.61 22.78 12.57
N MET A 151 4.37 22.89 12.13
CA MET A 151 3.99 22.62 10.73
C MET A 151 4.50 23.68 9.74
N GLU A 152 4.83 24.88 10.19
CA GLU A 152 5.50 25.87 9.35
C GLU A 152 6.92 25.43 8.95
N MET A 153 7.59 24.66 9.81
CA MET A 153 8.99 24.28 9.65
C MET A 153 9.21 22.83 9.22
N GLU A 154 8.21 21.96 9.41
CA GLU A 154 8.36 20.53 9.13
C GLU A 154 7.42 20.08 8.00
N PRO A 155 7.88 20.10 6.74
CA PRO A 155 7.04 19.78 5.58
C PRO A 155 6.61 18.31 5.49
N ARG A 156 7.19 17.42 6.30
CA ARG A 156 6.79 15.99 6.35
C ARG A 156 5.60 15.75 7.27
N MET A 157 5.14 16.77 8.01
CA MET A 157 3.89 16.73 8.76
C MET A 157 2.81 17.40 7.91
N LEU A 158 1.87 16.60 7.38
CA LEU A 158 0.84 17.07 6.46
C LEU A 158 -0.50 17.30 7.17
N ARG A 159 -1.12 18.45 6.89
CA ARG A 159 -2.55 18.67 7.09
C ARG A 159 -3.34 18.29 5.83
N PRO A 160 -4.65 18.20 5.89
CA PRO A 160 -5.45 18.08 4.67
C PRO A 160 -5.14 19.21 3.68
N LEU A 161 -4.92 18.82 2.41
CA LEU A 161 -4.55 19.73 1.33
C LEU A 161 -5.61 20.80 1.08
N ASN A 162 -6.88 20.41 1.18
CA ASN A 162 -8.03 21.21 0.83
C ASN A 162 -8.50 22.20 1.93
N TYR A 163 -7.62 22.54 2.88
CA TYR A 163 -7.81 23.73 3.69
C TYR A 163 -7.71 25.00 2.82
N PRO A 164 -8.36 26.10 3.21
CA PRO A 164 -8.30 27.36 2.46
C PRO A 164 -6.85 27.83 2.21
N GLU A 165 -6.66 28.57 1.13
CA GLU A 165 -5.37 29.20 0.81
C GLU A 165 -4.87 30.07 1.97
N GLY A 166 -3.56 30.04 2.22
CA GLY A 166 -2.94 30.74 3.36
C GLY A 166 -2.98 29.99 4.68
N THR A 167 -3.63 28.82 4.76
CA THR A 167 -3.54 27.96 5.97
C THR A 167 -2.12 27.46 6.15
N VAL A 168 -1.61 27.59 7.38
CA VAL A 168 -0.25 27.17 7.77
C VAL A 168 0.01 25.69 7.49
N GLY A 169 1.28 25.34 7.20
CA GLY A 169 1.73 23.98 6.94
C GLY A 169 1.42 23.50 5.52
N PHE A 170 1.72 22.26 5.27
CA PHE A 170 1.71 21.64 3.94
C PHE A 170 0.63 20.56 3.85
N GLY A 171 -0.03 20.46 2.67
CA GLY A 171 -1.01 19.41 2.40
C GLY A 171 -0.45 18.26 1.59
N SER A 172 0.76 18.44 1.08
CA SER A 172 1.44 17.49 0.21
C SER A 172 2.95 17.66 0.28
N ILE A 173 3.69 16.62 -0.15
CA ILE A 173 5.16 16.66 -0.24
C ILE A 173 5.65 15.67 -1.28
N VAL A 174 6.76 15.97 -1.95
CA VAL A 174 7.53 15.03 -2.77
C VAL A 174 8.88 14.77 -2.13
N LEU A 175 9.18 13.50 -1.84
CA LEU A 175 10.45 13.07 -1.26
C LEU A 175 11.22 12.18 -2.22
N LYS A 176 12.54 12.38 -2.30
CA LYS A 176 13.45 11.53 -3.07
C LYS A 176 13.81 10.30 -2.26
N THR A 177 13.68 9.13 -2.87
CA THR A 177 14.10 7.83 -2.31
C THR A 177 15.21 7.22 -3.17
N GLY A 178 15.77 6.09 -2.72
CA GLY A 178 16.72 5.30 -3.54
C GLY A 178 16.09 4.69 -4.81
N LYS A 179 14.73 4.68 -4.91
CA LYS A 179 13.95 4.10 -6.00
C LYS A 179 13.10 5.12 -6.77
N GLY A 180 13.41 6.40 -6.67
CA GLY A 180 12.66 7.46 -7.34
C GLY A 180 12.01 8.46 -6.39
N LYS A 181 11.14 9.30 -6.90
CA LYS A 181 10.40 10.30 -6.14
C LYS A 181 9.04 9.76 -5.72
N VAL A 182 8.68 10.00 -4.46
CA VAL A 182 7.38 9.64 -3.89
C VAL A 182 6.66 10.90 -3.46
N GLY A 183 5.52 11.17 -4.08
CA GLY A 183 4.58 12.19 -3.67
C GLY A 183 3.62 11.61 -2.62
N VAL A 184 3.30 12.40 -1.61
CA VAL A 184 2.26 12.10 -0.61
C VAL A 184 1.31 13.27 -0.54
N ILE A 185 0.03 13.00 -0.68
CA ILE A 185 -1.07 13.96 -0.55
C ILE A 185 -1.94 13.53 0.61
N ASN A 186 -2.25 14.45 1.52
CA ASN A 186 -3.27 14.27 2.54
C ASN A 186 -4.48 15.12 2.17
N ALA A 187 -5.67 14.56 2.19
CA ALA A 187 -6.91 15.31 1.89
C ALA A 187 -8.05 14.87 2.79
N GLN A 188 -9.00 15.79 3.06
CA GLN A 188 -10.17 15.52 3.88
C GLN A 188 -11.44 15.53 3.05
N GLY A 189 -12.33 14.55 3.28
CA GLY A 189 -13.67 14.51 2.73
C GLY A 189 -14.55 15.65 3.25
N ARG A 190 -15.74 15.77 2.70
CA ARG A 190 -16.73 16.80 3.07
C ARG A 190 -17.99 16.22 3.69
N THR A 191 -18.37 15.02 3.28
CA THR A 191 -19.63 14.40 3.70
C THR A 191 -19.52 13.95 5.15
N PHE A 192 -20.28 14.63 6.03
CA PHE A 192 -20.27 14.45 7.49
C PHE A 192 -18.95 14.80 8.19
N MET A 193 -18.03 15.48 7.49
CA MET A 193 -16.77 15.96 8.04
C MET A 193 -16.87 17.40 8.53
N GLN A 194 -16.08 17.74 9.55
CA GLN A 194 -15.95 19.10 10.10
C GLN A 194 -14.47 19.45 10.29
N PRO A 195 -14.06 20.69 10.01
CA PRO A 195 -14.85 21.74 9.32
C PRO A 195 -15.11 21.38 7.86
N PRO A 196 -16.11 21.99 7.20
CA PRO A 196 -16.29 21.85 5.76
C PRO A 196 -15.14 22.55 5.04
N LEU A 197 -14.34 21.78 4.30
CA LEU A 197 -13.18 22.28 3.56
C LEU A 197 -13.50 22.47 2.06
N GLU A 198 -12.53 22.99 1.30
CA GLU A 198 -12.60 23.11 -0.15
C GLU A 198 -12.82 21.75 -0.82
N ASN A 199 -13.17 21.75 -2.11
CA ASN A 199 -13.47 20.52 -2.83
C ASN A 199 -12.24 19.61 -2.96
N PRO A 200 -12.20 18.45 -2.26
CA PRO A 200 -11.03 17.59 -2.26
C PRO A 200 -10.74 16.95 -3.62
N PHE A 201 -11.78 16.73 -4.44
CA PHE A 201 -11.61 16.11 -5.77
C PHE A 201 -10.78 16.98 -6.68
N LEU A 202 -11.11 18.28 -6.73
CA LEU A 202 -10.37 19.24 -7.56
C LEU A 202 -8.96 19.49 -7.00
N ALA A 203 -8.83 19.60 -5.68
CA ALA A 203 -7.55 19.85 -5.04
C ALA A 203 -6.56 18.69 -5.23
N VAL A 204 -7.02 17.44 -5.03
CA VAL A 204 -6.17 16.25 -5.17
C VAL A 204 -5.77 16.02 -6.62
N GLU A 205 -6.70 16.19 -7.58
CA GLU A 205 -6.41 16.04 -9.00
C GLU A 205 -5.36 17.04 -9.47
N ALA A 206 -5.56 18.33 -9.16
CA ALA A 206 -4.63 19.38 -9.52
C ALA A 206 -3.24 19.17 -8.92
N GLU A 207 -3.16 18.78 -7.64
CA GLU A 207 -1.90 18.55 -6.96
C GLU A 207 -1.17 17.30 -7.49
N ALA A 208 -1.91 16.23 -7.81
CA ALA A 208 -1.32 15.02 -8.40
C ALA A 208 -0.72 15.31 -9.78
N LEU A 209 -1.40 16.12 -10.61
CA LEU A 209 -0.86 16.58 -11.90
C LEU A 209 0.40 17.43 -11.70
N ARG A 210 0.37 18.41 -10.80
CA ARG A 210 1.53 19.25 -10.48
C ARG A 210 2.74 18.40 -10.05
N MET A 211 2.54 17.44 -9.14
CA MET A 211 3.62 16.55 -8.69
C MET A 211 4.24 15.76 -9.83
N ARG A 212 3.44 15.29 -10.80
CA ARG A 212 3.94 14.57 -11.97
C ARG A 212 4.67 15.46 -12.94
N GLU A 213 4.06 16.58 -13.32
CA GLU A 213 4.54 17.44 -14.39
C GLU A 213 5.70 18.34 -13.97
N GLU A 214 5.62 18.93 -12.76
CA GLU A 214 6.62 19.88 -12.29
C GLU A 214 7.71 19.24 -11.43
N GLU A 215 7.35 18.27 -10.59
CA GLU A 215 8.30 17.62 -9.69
C GLU A 215 8.80 16.27 -10.19
N GLY A 216 8.14 15.67 -11.19
CA GLY A 216 8.51 14.36 -11.74
C GLY A 216 8.34 13.22 -10.73
N ALA A 217 7.28 13.26 -9.93
CA ALA A 217 6.92 12.19 -9.01
C ALA A 217 6.06 11.14 -9.72
N GLU A 218 6.64 9.99 -10.06
CA GLU A 218 5.88 8.89 -10.66
C GLU A 218 5.00 8.17 -9.64
N VAL A 219 5.48 8.01 -8.41
CA VAL A 219 4.74 7.34 -7.34
C VAL A 219 4.05 8.41 -6.50
N ILE A 220 2.71 8.38 -6.45
CA ILE A 220 1.90 9.32 -5.68
C ILE A 220 0.93 8.53 -4.79
N PHE A 221 0.98 8.78 -3.49
CA PHE A 221 0.13 8.19 -2.47
C PHE A 221 -0.83 9.24 -1.91
N VAL A 222 -2.11 8.91 -1.81
CA VAL A 222 -3.15 9.77 -1.24
C VAL A 222 -3.71 9.13 0.02
N ASP A 223 -3.58 9.82 1.17
CA ASP A 223 -4.37 9.56 2.38
C ASP A 223 -5.64 10.40 2.31
N PHE A 224 -6.78 9.74 2.14
CA PHE A 224 -8.08 10.40 2.03
C PHE A 224 -8.89 10.21 3.32
N HIS A 225 -8.77 11.18 4.22
CA HIS A 225 -9.39 11.19 5.53
C HIS A 225 -10.87 11.59 5.42
N ALA A 226 -11.79 10.62 5.40
CA ALA A 226 -13.20 10.86 5.12
C ALA A 226 -14.11 9.86 5.86
N GLU A 227 -15.33 10.30 6.21
CA GLU A 227 -16.33 9.48 6.90
C GLU A 227 -16.98 8.47 5.96
N THR A 228 -17.44 8.90 4.78
CA THR A 228 -18.31 8.07 3.96
C THR A 228 -17.57 7.19 2.95
N THR A 229 -17.97 5.93 2.86
CA THR A 229 -17.42 4.97 1.89
C THR A 229 -17.65 5.41 0.45
N SER A 230 -18.80 6.04 0.16
CA SER A 230 -19.13 6.53 -1.18
C SER A 230 -18.17 7.62 -1.65
N GLU A 231 -17.81 8.57 -0.78
CA GLU A 231 -16.87 9.64 -1.11
C GLU A 231 -15.45 9.08 -1.30
N LYS A 232 -15.03 8.14 -0.46
CA LYS A 232 -13.73 7.44 -0.58
C LYS A 232 -13.61 6.67 -1.91
N ILE A 233 -14.63 5.87 -2.25
CA ILE A 233 -14.66 5.12 -3.52
C ILE A 233 -14.67 6.08 -4.72
N ALA A 234 -15.49 7.15 -4.65
CA ALA A 234 -15.56 8.15 -5.71
C ALA A 234 -14.20 8.84 -5.92
N MET A 235 -13.50 9.22 -4.84
CA MET A 235 -12.15 9.79 -4.94
C MET A 235 -11.21 8.82 -5.65
N GLY A 236 -11.11 7.57 -5.20
CA GLY A 236 -10.23 6.58 -5.82
C GLY A 236 -10.53 6.34 -7.29
N ARG A 237 -11.82 6.33 -7.68
CA ARG A 237 -12.25 6.16 -9.08
C ARG A 237 -11.97 7.37 -9.96
N SER A 238 -12.13 8.59 -9.42
CA SER A 238 -11.95 9.82 -10.19
C SER A 238 -10.51 10.05 -10.64
N ILE A 239 -9.54 9.55 -9.86
CA ILE A 239 -8.10 9.72 -10.14
C ILE A 239 -7.39 8.40 -10.44
N ASP A 240 -8.17 7.36 -10.86
CA ASP A 240 -7.61 6.07 -11.23
C ASP A 240 -6.63 6.19 -12.41
N GLY A 241 -5.40 5.74 -12.19
CA GLY A 241 -4.29 5.84 -13.15
C GLY A 241 -3.49 7.15 -13.03
N LEU A 242 -4.00 8.17 -12.34
CA LEU A 242 -3.26 9.40 -12.04
C LEU A 242 -2.35 9.24 -10.82
N VAL A 243 -2.75 8.45 -9.82
CA VAL A 243 -2.00 8.19 -8.60
C VAL A 243 -1.74 6.70 -8.40
N SER A 244 -0.75 6.37 -7.57
CA SER A 244 -0.38 4.97 -7.27
C SER A 244 -1.34 4.32 -6.28
N ALA A 245 -1.82 5.09 -5.30
CA ALA A 245 -2.72 4.58 -4.27
C ALA A 245 -3.63 5.69 -3.72
N VAL A 246 -4.86 5.32 -3.39
CA VAL A 246 -5.81 6.10 -2.57
C VAL A 246 -6.25 5.21 -1.41
N ILE A 247 -5.86 5.59 -0.21
CA ILE A 247 -6.17 4.83 1.00
C ILE A 247 -6.97 5.72 1.93
N GLY A 248 -8.14 5.23 2.34
CA GLY A 248 -9.01 5.95 3.26
C GLY A 248 -8.58 5.77 4.72
N THR A 249 -8.93 6.77 5.55
CA THR A 249 -8.77 6.81 7.02
C THR A 249 -10.01 7.40 7.67
N HIS A 250 -10.02 7.63 8.97
CA HIS A 250 -11.05 8.25 9.80
C HIS A 250 -11.97 7.26 10.54
N THR A 251 -12.50 6.23 9.89
CA THR A 251 -13.51 5.38 10.54
C THR A 251 -12.93 4.39 11.54
N HIS A 252 -11.60 4.26 11.59
CA HIS A 252 -10.85 3.39 12.50
C HIS A 252 -11.09 1.88 12.31
N VAL A 253 -11.93 1.48 11.35
CA VAL A 253 -12.25 0.06 11.06
C VAL A 253 -11.60 -0.34 9.74
N GLN A 254 -10.61 -1.23 9.79
CA GLN A 254 -9.95 -1.71 8.59
C GLN A 254 -10.95 -2.48 7.72
N THR A 255 -11.18 -1.97 6.51
CA THR A 255 -12.08 -2.60 5.53
C THR A 255 -11.39 -3.74 4.77
N ALA A 256 -12.15 -4.54 4.04
CA ALA A 256 -11.68 -5.75 3.35
C ALA A 256 -11.93 -5.65 1.82
N ASP A 257 -11.80 -4.43 1.30
CA ASP A 257 -12.11 -4.09 -0.08
C ASP A 257 -10.85 -3.70 -0.89
N GLU A 258 -9.67 -4.12 -0.39
CA GLU A 258 -8.41 -3.87 -1.06
C GLU A 258 -8.43 -4.37 -2.52
N GLN A 259 -8.14 -3.48 -3.45
CA GLN A 259 -8.16 -3.75 -4.89
C GLN A 259 -7.21 -2.83 -5.65
N ILE A 260 -6.88 -3.20 -6.87
CA ILE A 260 -6.22 -2.33 -7.84
C ILE A 260 -7.25 -2.01 -8.92
N PHE A 261 -7.50 -0.73 -9.14
CA PHE A 261 -8.42 -0.26 -10.19
C PHE A 261 -7.82 -0.47 -11.58
N PRO A 262 -8.64 -0.47 -12.65
CA PRO A 262 -8.17 -0.74 -14.02
C PRO A 262 -7.06 0.19 -14.52
N GLY A 263 -7.03 1.46 -14.07
CA GLY A 263 -5.96 2.43 -14.38
C GLY A 263 -4.64 2.14 -13.68
N GLY A 264 -4.66 1.31 -12.63
CA GLY A 264 -3.49 0.89 -11.87
C GLY A 264 -3.36 1.55 -10.49
N THR A 265 -4.38 2.21 -10.00
CA THR A 265 -4.40 2.78 -8.63
C THR A 265 -4.82 1.74 -7.60
N ALA A 266 -4.01 1.52 -6.58
CA ALA A 266 -4.39 0.71 -5.41
C ALA A 266 -5.42 1.47 -4.57
N PHE A 267 -6.43 0.76 -4.07
CA PHE A 267 -7.50 1.34 -3.26
C PHE A 267 -7.83 0.47 -2.05
N LEU A 268 -8.05 1.12 -0.91
CA LEU A 268 -8.64 0.55 0.29
C LEU A 268 -9.53 1.63 0.95
N CYS A 269 -10.76 1.28 1.28
CA CYS A 269 -11.73 2.23 1.83
C CYS A 269 -11.32 2.77 3.20
N ASP A 270 -10.74 1.93 4.08
CA ASP A 270 -10.18 2.40 5.35
C ASP A 270 -9.02 1.50 5.83
N ALA A 271 -7.91 2.13 6.18
CA ALA A 271 -6.73 1.46 6.70
C ALA A 271 -6.91 0.92 8.14
N GLY A 272 -7.93 1.37 8.83
CA GLY A 272 -8.15 1.10 10.24
C GLY A 272 -7.28 1.96 11.17
N MET A 273 -7.23 1.61 12.45
CA MET A 273 -6.46 2.35 13.45
C MET A 273 -5.29 1.54 14.02
N CYS A 274 -4.27 2.25 14.49
CA CYS A 274 -3.25 1.74 15.39
C CYS A 274 -3.61 2.14 16.82
N GLY A 275 -4.19 1.22 17.59
CA GLY A 275 -4.74 1.57 18.91
C GLY A 275 -5.33 0.38 19.66
N PRO A 276 -5.95 0.64 20.82
CA PRO A 276 -6.54 -0.40 21.67
C PRO A 276 -7.62 -1.20 20.97
N LEU A 277 -7.54 -2.52 21.02
CA LEU A 277 -8.49 -3.44 20.37
C LEU A 277 -9.79 -3.60 21.20
N GLU A 278 -9.69 -3.75 22.52
CA GLU A 278 -10.84 -3.86 23.41
C GLU A 278 -11.48 -2.49 23.67
N SER A 279 -12.03 -1.88 22.61
CA SER A 279 -12.47 -0.49 22.63
C SER A 279 -13.63 -0.23 21.67
N VAL A 280 -14.19 0.96 21.71
CA VAL A 280 -15.01 1.51 20.64
C VAL A 280 -14.17 2.55 19.90
N LEU A 281 -13.60 2.16 18.76
CA LEU A 281 -12.75 3.03 17.94
C LEU A 281 -11.59 3.68 18.75
N GLY A 282 -10.96 2.89 19.62
CA GLY A 282 -9.86 3.35 20.49
C GLY A 282 -10.29 3.95 21.82
N ARG A 283 -11.60 4.10 22.07
CA ARG A 283 -12.16 4.68 23.31
C ARG A 283 -12.73 3.63 24.25
N GLU A 284 -12.70 3.91 25.56
CA GLU A 284 -13.33 3.05 26.56
C GLU A 284 -14.82 2.82 26.23
N PHE A 285 -15.26 1.56 26.21
CA PHE A 285 -16.60 1.23 25.73
C PHE A 285 -17.72 1.73 26.65
N LYS A 286 -17.51 1.73 27.98
CA LYS A 286 -18.56 2.11 28.96
C LYS A 286 -19.11 3.53 28.73
N PRO A 287 -18.27 4.59 28.72
CA PRO A 287 -18.77 5.95 28.52
C PRO A 287 -19.36 6.16 27.12
N VAL A 288 -18.84 5.45 26.10
CA VAL A 288 -19.40 5.51 24.73
C VAL A 288 -20.81 4.90 24.69
N VAL A 289 -20.98 3.69 25.27
CA VAL A 289 -22.29 3.03 25.33
C VAL A 289 -23.28 3.85 26.16
N GLU A 290 -22.84 4.43 27.31
CA GLU A 290 -23.69 5.30 28.13
C GLU A 290 -24.19 6.50 27.32
N ARG A 291 -23.32 7.17 26.55
CA ARG A 291 -23.74 8.28 25.69
C ARG A 291 -24.76 7.85 24.64
N PHE A 292 -24.59 6.71 24.00
CA PHE A 292 -25.56 6.20 23.02
C PHE A 292 -26.92 5.89 23.67
N ARG A 293 -26.92 5.40 24.92
CA ARG A 293 -28.17 5.08 25.63
C ARG A 293 -28.91 6.31 26.15
N THR A 294 -28.17 7.36 26.54
CA THR A 294 -28.75 8.49 27.30
C THR A 294 -28.71 9.80 26.53
N ALA A 295 -27.96 9.91 25.44
CA ALA A 295 -27.62 11.14 24.75
C ALA A 295 -26.88 12.21 25.60
N ILE A 296 -26.53 11.88 26.87
CA ILE A 296 -25.81 12.79 27.76
C ILE A 296 -24.33 12.87 27.32
N PRO A 297 -23.77 14.09 27.13
CA PRO A 297 -22.37 14.24 26.76
C PRO A 297 -21.44 13.59 27.79
N ARG A 298 -20.45 12.85 27.31
CA ARG A 298 -19.43 12.19 28.14
C ARG A 298 -18.06 12.39 27.51
N ARG A 299 -17.02 12.43 28.33
CA ARG A 299 -15.65 12.30 27.86
C ARG A 299 -15.40 10.82 27.47
N PHE A 300 -14.68 10.62 26.38
CA PHE A 300 -14.28 9.31 25.90
C PHE A 300 -12.77 9.11 26.09
N PRO A 301 -12.32 8.56 27.24
CA PRO A 301 -10.91 8.24 27.44
C PRO A 301 -10.41 7.24 26.40
N VAL A 302 -9.12 7.28 26.09
CA VAL A 302 -8.46 6.25 25.30
C VAL A 302 -8.46 4.94 26.10
N ALA A 303 -8.89 3.85 25.49
CA ALA A 303 -8.90 2.55 26.11
C ALA A 303 -7.47 2.02 26.35
N LYS A 304 -7.36 1.01 27.19
CA LYS A 304 -6.12 0.29 27.52
C LYS A 304 -6.22 -1.16 27.03
N GLY A 305 -5.15 -1.94 27.23
CA GLY A 305 -5.11 -3.35 26.92
C GLY A 305 -4.35 -3.67 25.66
N ARG A 306 -4.70 -4.76 24.99
CA ARG A 306 -4.09 -5.22 23.76
C ARG A 306 -4.21 -4.19 22.64
N VAL A 307 -3.15 -4.02 21.85
CA VAL A 307 -3.10 -2.99 20.81
C VAL A 307 -2.95 -3.62 19.42
N GLY A 308 -3.74 -3.16 18.48
CA GLY A 308 -3.57 -3.52 17.05
C GLY A 308 -2.80 -2.44 16.30
N ILE A 309 -1.92 -2.84 15.41
CA ILE A 309 -1.34 -2.00 14.36
C ILE A 309 -2.03 -2.38 13.07
N ARG A 310 -2.74 -1.45 12.45
CA ARG A 310 -3.48 -1.65 11.20
C ARG A 310 -2.94 -0.71 10.12
N GLY A 311 -3.01 -1.18 8.88
CA GLY A 311 -2.53 -0.41 7.75
C GLY A 311 -2.59 -1.21 6.46
N VAL A 312 -1.83 -0.77 5.47
CA VAL A 312 -1.79 -1.38 4.15
C VAL A 312 -0.36 -1.36 3.60
N LEU A 313 0.00 -2.41 2.88
CA LEU A 313 1.21 -2.48 2.08
C LEU A 313 0.83 -2.36 0.60
N VAL A 314 1.46 -1.43 -0.08
CA VAL A 314 1.26 -1.20 -1.52
C VAL A 314 2.58 -1.39 -2.23
N ASP A 315 2.60 -2.27 -3.23
CA ASP A 315 3.73 -2.47 -4.13
C ASP A 315 3.50 -1.68 -5.41
N VAL A 316 4.43 -0.81 -5.77
CA VAL A 316 4.32 0.09 -6.92
C VAL A 316 5.51 -0.13 -7.86
N ASP A 317 5.24 -0.20 -9.15
CA ASP A 317 6.28 -0.11 -10.19
C ASP A 317 6.78 1.33 -10.25
N GLU A 318 8.03 1.56 -9.88
CA GLU A 318 8.61 2.91 -9.73
C GLU A 318 8.68 3.72 -11.03
N LYS A 319 8.65 3.04 -12.19
CA LYS A 319 8.76 3.70 -13.51
C LYS A 319 7.42 4.16 -14.04
N THR A 320 6.36 3.43 -13.73
CA THR A 320 5.02 3.71 -14.23
C THR A 320 4.11 4.34 -13.19
N GLY A 321 4.50 4.29 -11.92
CA GLY A 321 3.68 4.71 -10.80
C GLY A 321 2.46 3.81 -10.55
N LYS A 322 2.30 2.72 -11.28
CA LYS A 322 1.16 1.82 -11.14
C LYS A 322 1.37 0.83 -10.00
N ALA A 323 0.34 0.64 -9.21
CA ALA A 323 0.33 -0.41 -8.19
C ALA A 323 0.36 -1.80 -8.85
N THR A 324 1.14 -2.69 -8.28
CA THR A 324 1.28 -4.09 -8.70
C THR A 324 0.79 -5.06 -7.63
N GLY A 325 0.59 -4.57 -6.41
CA GLY A 325 0.06 -5.32 -5.28
C GLY A 325 -0.48 -4.38 -4.21
N ILE A 326 -1.53 -4.83 -3.54
CA ILE A 326 -2.06 -4.22 -2.32
C ILE A 326 -2.46 -5.33 -1.36
N ARG A 327 -2.14 -5.18 -0.08
CA ARG A 327 -2.62 -6.08 0.97
C ARG A 327 -2.73 -5.37 2.30
N ARG A 328 -3.71 -5.72 3.08
CA ARG A 328 -3.85 -5.23 4.45
C ARG A 328 -2.65 -5.67 5.30
N PHE A 329 -2.24 -4.80 6.20
CA PHE A 329 -1.28 -5.09 7.25
C PHE A 329 -2.00 -5.11 8.60
N SER A 330 -1.74 -6.13 9.40
CA SER A 330 -2.35 -6.30 10.72
C SER A 330 -1.36 -7.01 11.64
N GLU A 331 -1.09 -6.41 12.80
CA GLU A 331 -0.29 -6.98 13.87
C GLU A 331 -0.95 -6.66 15.21
N ASP A 332 -1.09 -7.66 16.09
CA ASP A 332 -1.65 -7.50 17.42
C ASP A 332 -0.54 -7.65 18.46
N LEU A 333 -0.50 -6.74 19.42
CA LEU A 333 0.51 -6.68 20.46
C LEU A 333 -0.15 -6.71 21.85
N GLU A 334 0.37 -7.54 22.72
CA GLU A 334 0.11 -7.43 24.15
C GLU A 334 1.11 -6.43 24.71
N LEU A 335 0.65 -5.22 25.04
CA LEU A 335 1.46 -4.28 25.79
C LEU A 335 1.55 -4.82 27.21
N ARG A 336 2.70 -5.41 27.58
CA ARG A 336 2.98 -5.72 28.99
C ARG A 336 3.00 -4.40 29.74
N GLU A 337 2.16 -4.27 30.77
CA GLU A 337 2.30 -3.17 31.72
C GLU A 337 3.70 -3.29 32.35
N PRO A 338 4.43 -2.16 32.52
CA PRO A 338 5.75 -2.15 33.13
C PRO A 338 5.71 -2.58 34.59
#